data_a87a55cff4e8c060b7b711d19b177ff2
#
_entry.id   a87a55cff4e8c060b7b711d19b177ff2
#
_cell.length_a   1.000
_cell.length_b   1.000
_cell.length_c   1.000
_cell.angle_alpha   90.00
_cell.angle_beta   90.00
_cell.angle_gamma   90.00
#
_symmetry.space_group_name_H-M   'P 1'
#
loop_
_entity.id
_entity.type
_entity.pdbx_description
1 polymer ?
#
loop_
_entity_poly.entity_id
_entity_poly.type
_entity_poly.pdbx_seq_one_letter_code
_entity_poly.pdbx_strand_id
1 'polypeptide(L)'
;MAEYTLKYINHRAECDAEAFVNDCEEHYHRQLHLVADQIAANCKRKPVVLLNGPSSSGKTTTNDRLGRILELAGIHAHMISMDDYYRTSGTYDIPFDEENGVNDLESPECMDLDLLRDHLTRLVAGEEIMVPRFDFETRTSHRNDRAVQLHKDEIVMIEGIHAFNPVIMGDLEKHATSVYLSVASVLLTDHNVRVEPHMLRFLRRAMRDSLFRSSPVEHTLKQWNSVRRGERLYISPYRGQADLTVDTYLPYETNILMQYLSEKLQGEEKMLEQADLAPLSAILDKVSPIDYKPYMPEDSVLHEFIG
;
A
#
# COMPACT_ATOMS: atom_id res chain seq x y z
N MET A 1 -7.00 16.49 -2.12
CA MET A 1 -5.61 16.30 -2.58
C MET A 1 -4.84 17.47 -2.02
N ALA A 2 -3.89 17.23 -1.12
CA ALA A 2 -3.04 18.26 -0.56
C ALA A 2 -1.84 18.52 -1.49
N GLU A 3 -1.31 19.74 -1.46
CA GLU A 3 -0.10 20.11 -2.19
C GLU A 3 0.94 20.59 -1.18
N TYR A 4 2.11 19.99 -1.23
CA TYR A 4 3.26 20.39 -0.43
C TYR A 4 4.34 20.95 -1.34
N THR A 5 5.11 21.94 -0.86
CA THR A 5 6.26 22.44 -1.62
C THR A 5 7.56 21.82 -1.10
N LEU A 6 8.53 21.62 -1.99
CA LEU A 6 9.87 21.17 -1.61
C LEU A 6 10.48 22.12 -0.56
N LYS A 7 10.31 23.42 -0.75
CA LYS A 7 10.75 24.43 0.22
C LYS A 7 10.14 24.23 1.60
N TYR A 8 8.84 23.89 1.68
CA TYR A 8 8.17 23.63 2.96
C TYR A 8 8.74 22.41 3.66
N ILE A 9 8.85 21.26 2.97
CA ILE A 9 9.34 20.03 3.60
C ILE A 9 10.80 20.17 4.02
N ASN A 10 11.65 20.82 3.23
CA ASN A 10 13.04 21.07 3.59
C ASN A 10 13.15 21.99 4.80
N HIS A 11 12.43 23.11 4.81
CA HIS A 11 12.44 24.03 5.94
C HIS A 11 12.00 23.34 7.25
N ARG A 12 10.95 22.52 7.20
CA ARG A 12 10.48 21.78 8.38
C ARG A 12 11.51 20.74 8.84
N ALA A 13 12.13 20.03 7.91
CA ALA A 13 13.16 19.04 8.22
C ALA A 13 14.40 19.65 8.89
N GLU A 14 14.81 20.86 8.45
CA GLU A 14 15.99 21.55 8.96
C GLU A 14 15.76 22.27 10.29
N CYS A 15 14.57 22.88 10.47
CA CYS A 15 14.32 23.77 11.58
C CYS A 15 13.63 23.09 12.76
N ASP A 16 12.79 22.07 12.52
CA ASP A 16 11.97 21.45 13.57
C ASP A 16 11.52 20.04 13.15
N ALA A 17 12.47 19.14 13.08
CA ALA A 17 12.24 17.75 12.65
C ALA A 17 11.23 17.03 13.57
N GLU A 18 11.30 17.24 14.89
CA GLU A 18 10.38 16.65 15.86
C GLU A 18 8.92 17.04 15.59
N ALA A 19 8.63 18.35 15.54
CA ALA A 19 7.27 18.80 15.26
C ALA A 19 6.82 18.41 13.86
N PHE A 20 7.72 18.35 12.87
CA PHE A 20 7.37 17.94 11.51
C PHE A 20 6.90 16.48 11.45
N VAL A 21 7.67 15.58 12.07
CA VAL A 21 7.30 14.16 12.15
C VAL A 21 6.00 13.98 12.91
N ASN A 22 5.89 14.58 14.10
CA ASN A 22 4.70 14.48 14.95
C ASN A 22 3.44 15.00 14.24
N ASP A 23 3.48 16.18 13.61
CA ASP A 23 2.33 16.75 12.91
C ASP A 23 1.85 15.83 11.76
N CYS A 24 2.78 15.21 11.02
CA CYS A 24 2.46 14.30 9.93
C CYS A 24 1.82 13.00 10.46
N GLU A 25 2.41 12.40 11.48
CA GLU A 25 1.90 11.17 12.10
C GLU A 25 0.55 11.39 12.78
N GLU A 26 0.37 12.51 13.48
CA GLU A 26 -0.93 12.87 14.08
C GLU A 26 -2.01 13.10 13.02
N HIS A 27 -1.65 13.74 11.88
CA HIS A 27 -2.59 13.93 10.78
C HIS A 27 -3.05 12.59 10.23
N TYR A 28 -2.12 11.67 9.98
CA TYR A 28 -2.42 10.33 9.52
C TYR A 28 -3.26 9.55 10.54
N HIS A 29 -2.88 9.58 11.81
CA HIS A 29 -3.59 8.92 12.90
C HIS A 29 -5.05 9.40 13.04
N ARG A 30 -5.30 10.73 12.91
CA ARG A 30 -6.67 11.26 12.89
C ARG A 30 -7.52 10.70 11.75
N GLN A 31 -6.95 10.52 10.56
CA GLN A 31 -7.67 9.88 9.44
C GLN A 31 -8.06 8.44 9.80
N LEU A 32 -7.14 7.67 10.40
CA LEU A 32 -7.43 6.29 10.80
C LEU A 32 -8.52 6.19 11.87
N HIS A 33 -8.54 7.09 12.84
CA HIS A 33 -9.63 7.14 13.83
C HIS A 33 -10.98 7.42 13.19
N LEU A 34 -11.07 8.36 12.25
CA LEU A 34 -12.32 8.61 11.51
C LEU A 34 -12.80 7.39 10.74
N VAL A 35 -11.88 6.64 10.13
CA VAL A 35 -12.19 5.39 9.44
C VAL A 35 -12.64 4.32 10.43
N ALA A 36 -11.94 4.15 11.54
CA ALA A 36 -12.29 3.19 12.58
C ALA A 36 -13.67 3.47 13.19
N ASP A 37 -14.00 4.73 13.44
CA ASP A 37 -15.34 5.13 13.95
C ASP A 37 -16.45 4.74 12.96
N GLN A 38 -16.23 4.92 11.66
CA GLN A 38 -17.19 4.52 10.62
C GLN A 38 -17.34 3.01 10.52
N ILE A 39 -16.23 2.25 10.63
CA ILE A 39 -16.24 0.80 10.66
C ILE A 39 -17.02 0.33 11.90
N ALA A 40 -16.69 0.86 13.08
CA ALA A 40 -17.34 0.52 14.35
C ALA A 40 -18.86 0.77 14.32
N ALA A 41 -19.28 1.89 13.75
CA ALA A 41 -20.70 2.23 13.61
C ALA A 41 -21.48 1.25 12.70
N ASN A 42 -20.78 0.57 11.80
CA ASN A 42 -21.40 -0.31 10.79
C ASN A 42 -21.10 -1.81 10.99
N CYS A 43 -20.17 -2.21 11.86
CA CYS A 43 -19.62 -3.57 11.95
C CYS A 43 -20.68 -4.67 12.11
N LYS A 44 -21.77 -4.43 12.84
CA LYS A 44 -22.85 -5.41 13.00
C LYS A 44 -23.63 -5.69 11.71
N ARG A 45 -23.65 -4.74 10.79
CA ARG A 45 -24.37 -4.85 9.51
C ARG A 45 -23.43 -5.16 8.37
N LYS A 46 -22.20 -4.67 8.45
CA LYS A 46 -21.12 -4.84 7.48
C LYS A 46 -19.87 -5.40 8.20
N PRO A 47 -19.83 -6.70 8.47
CA PRO A 47 -18.71 -7.31 9.20
C PRO A 47 -17.45 -7.48 8.37
N VAL A 48 -17.48 -7.14 7.08
CA VAL A 48 -16.33 -7.19 6.19
C VAL A 48 -15.80 -5.78 5.97
N VAL A 49 -14.48 -5.61 6.04
CA VAL A 49 -13.78 -4.37 5.69
C VAL A 49 -12.83 -4.67 4.56
N LEU A 50 -12.97 -3.98 3.44
CA LEU A 50 -12.11 -4.12 2.27
C LEU A 50 -11.15 -2.94 2.21
N LEU A 51 -9.85 -3.20 2.30
CA LEU A 51 -8.80 -2.20 2.14
C LEU A 51 -8.14 -2.38 0.77
N ASN A 52 -8.40 -1.45 -0.12
CA ASN A 52 -7.82 -1.45 -1.47
C ASN A 52 -6.86 -0.28 -1.64
N GLY A 53 -5.92 -0.44 -2.52
CA GLY A 53 -4.98 0.61 -2.91
C GLY A 53 -3.86 0.05 -3.77
N PRO A 54 -3.19 0.90 -4.56
CA PRO A 54 -2.12 0.46 -5.44
C PRO A 54 -0.89 -0.01 -4.64
N SER A 55 0.05 -0.65 -5.33
CA SER A 55 1.30 -1.09 -4.73
C SER A 55 2.02 0.06 -4.01
N SER A 56 2.60 -0.23 -2.85
CA SER A 56 3.30 0.74 -1.98
C SER A 56 2.43 1.92 -1.50
N SER A 57 1.13 1.69 -1.34
CA SER A 57 0.23 2.66 -0.71
C SER A 57 0.19 2.56 0.82
N GLY A 58 0.90 1.63 1.45
CA GLY A 58 0.90 1.45 2.91
C GLY A 58 -0.30 0.63 3.42
N LYS A 59 -0.84 -0.29 2.60
CA LYS A 59 -2.02 -1.09 2.98
C LYS A 59 -1.80 -1.95 4.20
N THR A 60 -0.72 -2.69 4.24
CA THR A 60 -0.46 -3.68 5.29
C THR A 60 -0.34 -3.01 6.65
N THR A 61 0.52 -1.99 6.77
CA THR A 61 0.67 -1.25 8.04
C THR A 61 -0.60 -0.49 8.41
N THR A 62 -1.34 0.08 7.45
CA THR A 62 -2.63 0.73 7.72
C THR A 62 -3.66 -0.28 8.24
N ASN A 63 -3.71 -1.48 7.66
CA ASN A 63 -4.57 -2.56 8.11
C ASN A 63 -4.30 -2.94 9.57
N ASP A 64 -3.02 -3.10 9.92
CA ASP A 64 -2.60 -3.42 11.29
C ASP A 64 -2.94 -2.30 12.29
N ARG A 65 -2.71 -1.04 11.91
CA ARG A 65 -3.05 0.12 12.76
C ARG A 65 -4.56 0.24 12.97
N LEU A 66 -5.36 0.12 11.92
CA LEU A 66 -6.82 0.12 12.03
C LEU A 66 -7.31 -1.04 12.91
N GLY A 67 -6.76 -2.25 12.73
CA GLY A 67 -7.07 -3.40 13.58
C GLY A 67 -6.82 -3.10 15.07
N ARG A 68 -5.68 -2.52 15.42
CA ARG A 68 -5.36 -2.11 16.81
C ARG A 68 -6.33 -1.06 17.35
N ILE A 69 -6.71 -0.06 16.55
CA ILE A 69 -7.70 0.95 16.97
C ILE A 69 -9.06 0.30 17.23
N LEU A 70 -9.49 -0.63 16.38
CA LEU A 70 -10.74 -1.35 16.54
C LEU A 70 -10.73 -2.29 17.74
N GLU A 71 -9.63 -2.99 18.01
CA GLU A 71 -9.45 -3.80 19.22
C GLU A 71 -9.57 -2.97 20.50
N LEU A 72 -8.97 -1.77 20.53
CA LEU A 72 -9.11 -0.83 21.65
C LEU A 72 -10.55 -0.34 21.84
N ALA A 73 -11.33 -0.32 20.76
CA ALA A 73 -12.78 -0.03 20.79
C ALA A 73 -13.65 -1.27 21.13
N GLY A 74 -13.03 -2.42 21.39
CA GLY A 74 -13.71 -3.67 21.75
C GLY A 74 -14.25 -4.45 20.56
N ILE A 75 -13.73 -4.22 19.35
CA ILE A 75 -14.11 -4.91 18.12
C ILE A 75 -12.94 -5.79 17.70
N HIS A 76 -13.10 -7.10 17.80
CA HIS A 76 -12.08 -8.04 17.35
C HIS A 76 -12.05 -8.11 15.82
N ALA A 77 -10.85 -7.93 15.24
CA ALA A 77 -10.63 -7.86 13.81
C ALA A 77 -9.68 -8.96 13.33
N HIS A 78 -10.18 -9.86 12.49
CA HIS A 78 -9.35 -10.83 11.77
C HIS A 78 -8.76 -10.19 10.53
N MET A 79 -7.43 -10.19 10.39
CA MET A 79 -6.75 -9.59 9.23
C MET A 79 -6.35 -10.67 8.23
N ILE A 80 -6.70 -10.46 6.96
CA ILE A 80 -6.36 -11.34 5.83
C ILE A 80 -5.70 -10.49 4.74
N SER A 81 -4.49 -10.86 4.35
CA SER A 81 -3.85 -10.30 3.16
C SER A 81 -4.21 -11.13 1.94
N MET A 82 -4.64 -10.48 0.87
CA MET A 82 -4.83 -11.15 -0.43
C MET A 82 -3.50 -11.61 -1.02
N ASP A 83 -2.39 -10.99 -0.64
CA ASP A 83 -1.05 -11.38 -1.10
C ASP A 83 -0.68 -12.81 -0.65
N ASP A 84 -1.31 -13.32 0.44
CA ASP A 84 -1.14 -14.71 0.88
C ASP A 84 -1.73 -15.73 -0.11
N TYR A 85 -2.59 -15.29 -1.03
CA TYR A 85 -3.22 -16.15 -2.04
C TYR A 85 -2.48 -16.19 -3.38
N TYR A 86 -1.27 -15.63 -3.50
CA TYR A 86 -0.45 -15.80 -4.69
C TYR A 86 -0.12 -17.28 -4.94
N ARG A 87 -0.08 -17.66 -6.20
CA ARG A 87 0.28 -19.02 -6.64
C ARG A 87 1.79 -19.23 -6.58
N THR A 88 2.22 -20.45 -6.27
CA THR A 88 3.64 -20.83 -6.32
C THR A 88 4.20 -20.62 -7.73
N SER A 89 5.32 -19.92 -7.83
CA SER A 89 6.01 -19.68 -9.10
C SER A 89 6.39 -21.01 -9.78
N GLY A 90 6.22 -21.08 -11.10
CA GLY A 90 6.47 -22.28 -11.89
C GLY A 90 5.35 -23.33 -11.88
N THR A 91 4.24 -23.10 -11.14
CA THR A 91 3.06 -23.97 -11.17
C THR A 91 1.97 -23.48 -12.13
N TYR A 92 2.15 -22.31 -12.72
CA TYR A 92 1.23 -21.70 -13.68
C TYR A 92 2.00 -20.75 -14.61
N ASP A 93 1.40 -20.41 -15.74
CA ASP A 93 1.94 -19.43 -16.68
C ASP A 93 1.63 -18.02 -16.13
N ILE A 94 2.67 -17.29 -15.76
CA ILE A 94 2.53 -15.90 -15.31
C ILE A 94 2.10 -15.06 -16.50
N PRO A 95 1.02 -14.25 -16.40
CA PRO A 95 0.62 -13.34 -17.46
C PRO A 95 1.77 -12.44 -17.91
N PHE A 96 1.86 -12.20 -19.21
CA PHE A 96 2.92 -11.39 -19.78
C PHE A 96 2.36 -10.03 -20.24
N ASP A 97 3.06 -8.98 -19.87
CA ASP A 97 2.78 -7.61 -20.29
C ASP A 97 3.55 -7.33 -21.60
N GLU A 98 2.89 -7.53 -22.73
CA GLU A 98 3.47 -7.32 -24.07
C GLU A 98 3.88 -5.86 -24.31
N GLU A 99 3.20 -4.90 -23.70
CA GLU A 99 3.49 -3.47 -23.82
C GLU A 99 4.85 -3.12 -23.20
N ASN A 100 5.17 -3.72 -22.06
CA ASN A 100 6.38 -3.41 -21.29
C ASN A 100 7.44 -4.53 -21.36
N GLY A 101 7.13 -5.66 -21.99
CA GLY A 101 8.08 -6.77 -22.19
C GLY A 101 8.48 -7.48 -20.89
N VAL A 102 7.60 -7.54 -19.90
CA VAL A 102 7.84 -8.14 -18.58
C VAL A 102 6.63 -8.96 -18.12
N ASN A 103 6.81 -9.78 -17.10
CA ASN A 103 5.69 -10.47 -16.45
C ASN A 103 4.75 -9.48 -15.74
N ASP A 104 3.42 -9.63 -15.95
CA ASP A 104 2.38 -8.86 -15.28
C ASP A 104 2.08 -9.45 -13.90
N LEU A 105 2.87 -9.06 -12.90
CA LEU A 105 2.72 -9.51 -11.52
C LEU A 105 1.55 -8.83 -10.77
N GLU A 106 0.95 -7.79 -11.35
CA GLU A 106 -0.23 -7.12 -10.80
C GLU A 106 -1.54 -7.80 -11.30
N SER A 107 -1.44 -8.75 -12.22
CA SER A 107 -2.62 -9.48 -12.73
C SER A 107 -3.28 -10.33 -11.64
N PRO A 108 -4.63 -10.30 -11.53
CA PRO A 108 -5.36 -11.18 -10.61
C PRO A 108 -5.16 -12.67 -10.91
N GLU A 109 -4.74 -13.03 -12.13
CA GLU A 109 -4.44 -14.43 -12.50
C GLU A 109 -3.22 -15.01 -11.78
N CYS A 110 -2.38 -14.16 -11.18
CA CYS A 110 -1.29 -14.58 -10.31
C CYS A 110 -1.76 -15.17 -8.97
N MET A 111 -3.05 -15.02 -8.65
CA MET A 111 -3.66 -15.45 -7.39
C MET A 111 -4.49 -16.73 -7.56
N ASP A 112 -4.62 -17.50 -6.49
CA ASP A 112 -5.57 -18.62 -6.38
C ASP A 112 -6.98 -18.06 -6.05
N LEU A 113 -7.64 -17.52 -7.09
CA LEU A 113 -8.93 -16.85 -6.96
C LEU A 113 -10.04 -17.79 -6.50
N ASP A 114 -9.97 -19.06 -6.87
CA ASP A 114 -10.99 -20.04 -6.47
C ASP A 114 -10.90 -20.32 -4.98
N LEU A 115 -9.67 -20.51 -4.45
CA LEU A 115 -9.44 -20.65 -3.01
C LEU A 115 -9.87 -19.40 -2.24
N LEU A 116 -9.52 -18.22 -2.75
CA LEU A 116 -9.89 -16.95 -2.10
C LEU A 116 -11.41 -16.81 -2.00
N ARG A 117 -12.14 -17.04 -3.08
CA ARG A 117 -13.62 -16.95 -3.10
C ARG A 117 -14.27 -17.98 -2.18
N ASP A 118 -13.79 -19.23 -2.18
CA ASP A 118 -14.25 -20.26 -1.26
C ASP A 118 -14.08 -19.81 0.19
N HIS A 119 -12.88 -19.37 0.54
CA HIS A 119 -12.57 -18.89 1.89
C HIS A 119 -13.44 -17.72 2.30
N LEU A 120 -13.61 -16.72 1.44
CA LEU A 120 -14.44 -15.54 1.75
C LEU A 120 -15.91 -15.93 1.94
N THR A 121 -16.43 -16.82 1.11
CA THR A 121 -17.83 -17.31 1.20
C THR A 121 -18.06 -18.04 2.51
N ARG A 122 -17.18 -18.96 2.86
CA ARG A 122 -17.24 -19.76 4.08
C ARG A 122 -17.07 -18.90 5.33
N LEU A 123 -16.13 -17.94 5.30
CA LEU A 123 -15.87 -17.05 6.43
C LEU A 123 -17.09 -16.21 6.80
N VAL A 124 -17.78 -15.64 5.80
CA VAL A 124 -19.03 -14.88 6.03
C VAL A 124 -20.18 -15.79 6.52
N ALA A 125 -20.16 -17.07 6.15
CA ALA A 125 -21.10 -18.08 6.71
C ALA A 125 -20.73 -18.50 8.15
N GLY A 126 -19.64 -17.98 8.74
CA GLY A 126 -19.17 -18.33 10.09
C GLY A 126 -18.40 -19.65 10.16
N GLU A 127 -17.98 -20.18 9.02
CA GLU A 127 -17.16 -21.38 8.95
C GLU A 127 -15.69 -21.07 9.17
N GLU A 128 -14.96 -22.02 9.75
CA GLU A 128 -13.51 -21.94 9.87
C GLU A 128 -12.85 -22.16 8.50
N ILE A 129 -11.86 -21.34 8.19
CA ILE A 129 -11.00 -21.45 7.01
C ILE A 129 -9.53 -21.55 7.42
N MET A 130 -8.72 -22.11 6.53
CA MET A 130 -7.27 -22.20 6.71
C MET A 130 -6.58 -21.26 5.71
N VAL A 131 -6.28 -20.03 6.15
CA VAL A 131 -5.61 -19.00 5.32
C VAL A 131 -4.23 -19.52 4.93
N PRO A 132 -3.83 -19.41 3.64
CA PRO A 132 -2.47 -19.72 3.22
C PRO A 132 -1.50 -18.61 3.65
N ARG A 133 -0.21 -18.87 3.45
CA ARG A 133 0.84 -17.85 3.55
C ARG A 133 1.71 -17.88 2.29
N PHE A 134 1.99 -16.73 1.71
CA PHE A 134 2.89 -16.61 0.58
C PHE A 134 4.27 -16.10 1.02
N ASP A 135 5.28 -16.81 0.64
CA ASP A 135 6.67 -16.44 0.85
C ASP A 135 7.21 -15.74 -0.41
N PHE A 136 7.45 -14.43 -0.32
CA PHE A 136 7.92 -13.60 -1.43
C PHE A 136 9.38 -13.87 -1.81
N GLU A 137 10.21 -14.35 -0.89
CA GLU A 137 11.62 -14.65 -1.16
C GLU A 137 11.74 -15.92 -2.02
N THR A 138 11.05 -16.98 -1.61
CA THR A 138 11.04 -18.26 -2.33
C THR A 138 9.96 -18.33 -3.41
N ARG A 139 9.03 -17.37 -3.44
CA ARG A 139 7.83 -17.32 -4.31
C ARG A 139 6.98 -18.59 -4.22
N THR A 140 6.79 -19.06 -2.98
CA THR A 140 6.07 -20.31 -2.69
C THR A 140 4.86 -20.03 -1.80
N SER A 141 3.71 -20.63 -2.16
CA SER A 141 2.50 -20.63 -1.33
C SER A 141 2.53 -21.80 -0.36
N HIS A 142 2.34 -21.52 0.92
CA HIS A 142 2.17 -22.50 1.99
C HIS A 142 0.71 -22.56 2.37
N ARG A 143 0.05 -23.67 2.04
CA ARG A 143 -1.37 -23.88 2.36
C ARG A 143 -1.56 -24.20 3.84
N ASN A 144 -2.73 -23.82 4.38
CA ASN A 144 -3.15 -24.15 5.75
C ASN A 144 -2.20 -23.61 6.83
N ASP A 145 -1.76 -22.36 6.69
CA ASP A 145 -0.85 -21.73 7.65
C ASP A 145 -1.57 -21.29 8.94
N ARG A 146 -2.77 -20.70 8.81
CA ARG A 146 -3.49 -20.11 9.94
C ARG A 146 -5.00 -20.33 9.86
N ALA A 147 -5.60 -20.83 10.96
CA ALA A 147 -7.05 -20.92 11.10
C ALA A 147 -7.67 -19.54 11.37
N VAL A 148 -8.78 -19.25 10.71
CA VAL A 148 -9.61 -18.04 10.93
C VAL A 148 -11.07 -18.42 10.88
N GLN A 149 -11.84 -17.98 11.87
CA GLN A 149 -13.30 -18.12 11.92
C GLN A 149 -13.90 -16.79 12.38
N LEU A 150 -14.93 -16.33 11.71
CA LEU A 150 -15.62 -15.08 12.07
C LEU A 150 -16.77 -15.40 13.03
N HIS A 151 -16.64 -14.98 14.29
CA HIS A 151 -17.70 -15.12 15.27
C HIS A 151 -18.63 -13.91 15.27
N LYS A 152 -19.71 -14.04 16.04
CA LYS A 152 -20.68 -12.94 16.18
C LYS A 152 -20.02 -11.70 16.79
N ASP A 153 -20.31 -10.54 16.23
CA ASP A 153 -19.78 -9.23 16.62
C ASP A 153 -18.26 -9.03 16.34
N GLU A 154 -17.63 -9.95 15.61
CA GLU A 154 -16.28 -9.80 15.07
C GLU A 154 -16.33 -9.31 13.61
N ILE A 155 -15.21 -8.79 13.13
CA ILE A 155 -15.05 -8.35 11.74
C ILE A 155 -13.86 -9.04 11.07
N VAL A 156 -13.90 -9.07 9.73
CA VAL A 156 -12.73 -9.43 8.93
C VAL A 156 -12.29 -8.24 8.10
N MET A 157 -11.00 -7.95 8.16
CA MET A 157 -10.35 -6.91 7.36
C MET A 157 -9.52 -7.58 6.29
N ILE A 158 -9.84 -7.31 5.02
CA ILE A 158 -9.20 -7.94 3.86
C ILE A 158 -8.47 -6.84 3.10
N GLU A 159 -7.15 -6.94 3.04
CA GLU A 159 -6.34 -5.97 2.30
C GLU A 159 -5.77 -6.58 1.03
N GLY A 160 -5.67 -5.79 -0.02
CA GLY A 160 -5.01 -6.18 -1.26
C GLY A 160 -5.28 -5.23 -2.41
N ILE A 161 -4.48 -5.36 -3.47
CA ILE A 161 -4.64 -4.54 -4.67
C ILE A 161 -5.94 -4.86 -5.43
N HIS A 162 -6.53 -6.02 -5.20
CA HIS A 162 -7.75 -6.49 -5.84
C HIS A 162 -8.97 -6.51 -4.90
N ALA A 163 -8.87 -5.92 -3.71
CA ALA A 163 -9.94 -5.98 -2.70
C ALA A 163 -11.27 -5.30 -3.15
N PHE A 164 -11.25 -4.49 -4.19
CA PHE A 164 -12.45 -3.90 -4.80
C PHE A 164 -12.83 -4.54 -6.14
N ASN A 165 -12.13 -5.58 -6.58
CA ASN A 165 -12.46 -6.23 -7.85
C ASN A 165 -13.76 -7.05 -7.72
N PRO A 166 -14.87 -6.68 -8.38
CA PRO A 166 -16.18 -7.34 -8.22
C PRO A 166 -16.15 -8.79 -8.72
N VAL A 167 -15.26 -9.13 -9.64
CA VAL A 167 -15.09 -10.52 -10.10
C VAL A 167 -14.55 -11.41 -8.97
N ILE A 168 -13.78 -10.84 -8.04
CA ILE A 168 -13.21 -11.56 -6.89
C ILE A 168 -14.18 -11.50 -5.71
N MET A 169 -14.69 -10.31 -5.42
CA MET A 169 -15.48 -10.06 -4.21
C MET A 169 -16.95 -10.48 -4.32
N GLY A 170 -17.51 -10.51 -5.54
CA GLY A 170 -18.90 -10.95 -5.75
C GLY A 170 -19.87 -10.22 -4.82
N ASP A 171 -20.74 -10.99 -4.15
CA ASP A 171 -21.76 -10.46 -3.25
C ASP A 171 -21.24 -9.93 -1.91
N LEU A 172 -19.97 -10.16 -1.57
CA LEU A 172 -19.35 -9.66 -0.33
C LEU A 172 -19.34 -8.13 -0.26
N GLU A 173 -19.25 -7.46 -1.40
CA GLU A 173 -19.27 -6.00 -1.49
C GLU A 173 -20.49 -5.39 -0.78
N LYS A 174 -21.65 -6.06 -0.84
CA LYS A 174 -22.91 -5.60 -0.20
C LYS A 174 -22.82 -5.61 1.34
N HIS A 175 -21.92 -6.42 1.90
CA HIS A 175 -21.72 -6.60 3.33
C HIS A 175 -20.41 -5.99 3.82
N ALA A 176 -19.75 -5.22 2.96
CA ALA A 176 -18.44 -4.65 3.24
C ALA A 176 -18.50 -3.12 3.47
N THR A 177 -17.59 -2.64 4.29
CA THR A 177 -17.14 -1.23 4.31
C THR A 177 -15.86 -1.14 3.51
N SER A 178 -15.84 -0.30 2.48
CA SER A 178 -14.72 -0.18 1.54
C SER A 178 -13.86 1.05 1.83
N VAL A 179 -12.55 0.83 2.00
CA VAL A 179 -11.56 1.87 2.31
C VAL A 179 -10.48 1.88 1.23
N TYR A 180 -10.30 2.99 0.55
CA TYR A 180 -9.25 3.16 -0.45
C TYR A 180 -8.05 3.90 0.13
N LEU A 181 -6.88 3.28 0.05
CA LEU A 181 -5.63 3.78 0.58
C LEU A 181 -4.70 4.19 -0.57
N SER A 182 -4.25 5.42 -0.58
CA SER A 182 -3.29 5.87 -1.59
C SER A 182 -2.46 7.05 -1.09
N VAL A 183 -1.28 7.22 -1.67
CA VAL A 183 -0.66 8.54 -1.70
C VAL A 183 -1.55 9.40 -2.59
N ALA A 184 -2.15 10.44 -2.03
CA ALA A 184 -3.06 11.33 -2.76
C ALA A 184 -2.51 12.76 -2.89
N SER A 185 -1.47 13.09 -2.12
CA SER A 185 -0.80 14.40 -2.12
C SER A 185 0.23 14.53 -3.23
N VAL A 186 0.54 15.75 -3.61
CA VAL A 186 1.52 16.15 -4.65
C VAL A 186 2.63 16.96 -4.01
N LEU A 187 3.87 16.75 -4.44
CA LEU A 187 5.01 17.60 -4.08
C LEU A 187 5.35 18.53 -5.25
N LEU A 188 5.45 19.82 -4.97
CA LEU A 188 5.82 20.87 -5.93
C LEU A 188 7.25 21.32 -5.68
N THR A 189 8.06 21.37 -6.74
CA THR A 189 9.39 22.00 -6.68
C THR A 189 9.28 23.51 -6.79
N ASP A 190 10.40 24.21 -6.54
CA ASP A 190 10.47 25.68 -6.67
C ASP A 190 10.18 26.20 -8.10
N HIS A 191 10.30 25.33 -9.09
CA HIS A 191 9.99 25.62 -10.49
C HIS A 191 8.62 25.08 -10.92
N ASN A 192 7.73 24.79 -9.96
CA ASN A 192 6.42 24.19 -10.19
C ASN A 192 6.43 22.85 -10.94
N VAL A 193 7.54 22.12 -10.92
CA VAL A 193 7.56 20.74 -11.38
C VAL A 193 6.80 19.90 -10.36
N ARG A 194 5.83 19.13 -10.84
CA ARG A 194 4.95 18.29 -10.01
C ARG A 194 5.55 16.89 -9.87
N VAL A 195 5.78 16.49 -8.64
CA VAL A 195 6.04 15.08 -8.29
C VAL A 195 4.70 14.48 -7.91
N GLU A 196 4.17 13.69 -8.82
CA GLU A 196 2.84 13.10 -8.72
C GLU A 196 2.78 11.93 -7.74
N PRO A 197 1.61 11.56 -7.20
CA PRO A 197 1.44 10.49 -6.22
C PRO A 197 2.11 9.17 -6.58
N HIS A 198 2.06 8.77 -7.84
CA HIS A 198 2.69 7.53 -8.28
C HIS A 198 4.22 7.57 -8.20
N MET A 199 4.84 8.75 -8.36
CA MET A 199 6.29 8.92 -8.23
C MET A 199 6.73 8.78 -6.78
N LEU A 200 5.94 9.30 -5.83
CA LEU A 200 6.18 9.11 -4.40
C LEU A 200 6.04 7.63 -4.00
N ARG A 201 5.06 6.92 -4.55
CA ARG A 201 4.94 5.47 -4.35
C ARG A 201 6.07 4.66 -5.01
N PHE A 202 6.61 5.13 -6.13
CA PHE A 202 7.82 4.56 -6.70
C PHE A 202 8.99 4.61 -5.72
N LEU A 203 9.22 5.76 -5.07
CA LEU A 203 10.29 5.90 -4.06
C LEU A 203 10.10 4.89 -2.91
N ARG A 204 8.89 4.75 -2.37
CA ARG A 204 8.55 3.74 -1.37
C ARG A 204 8.86 2.32 -1.86
N ARG A 205 8.42 1.98 -3.07
CA ARG A 205 8.66 0.66 -3.65
C ARG A 205 10.14 0.38 -3.88
N ALA A 206 10.87 1.32 -4.46
CA ALA A 206 12.30 1.20 -4.71
C ALA A 206 13.09 0.97 -3.41
N MET A 207 12.71 1.69 -2.36
CA MET A 207 13.31 1.53 -1.03
C MET A 207 13.01 0.16 -0.44
N ARG A 208 11.74 -0.23 -0.35
CA ARG A 208 11.30 -1.54 0.17
C ARG A 208 11.95 -2.70 -0.59
N ASP A 209 11.88 -2.68 -1.91
CA ASP A 209 12.36 -3.78 -2.76
C ASP A 209 13.89 -3.91 -2.65
N SER A 210 14.61 -2.79 -2.46
CA SER A 210 16.06 -2.78 -2.22
C SER A 210 16.43 -3.34 -0.85
N LEU A 211 15.66 -3.06 0.21
CA LEU A 211 15.97 -3.48 1.58
C LEU A 211 15.50 -4.90 1.91
N PHE A 212 14.29 -5.29 1.43
CA PHE A 212 13.62 -6.49 1.91
C PHE A 212 13.40 -7.56 0.84
N ARG A 213 13.63 -7.24 -0.44
CA ARG A 213 13.38 -8.18 -1.54
C ARG A 213 14.61 -8.45 -2.39
N SER A 214 15.79 -8.00 -1.95
CA SER A 214 17.07 -8.16 -2.66
C SER A 214 16.99 -7.71 -4.14
N SER A 215 16.15 -6.71 -4.43
CA SER A 215 15.89 -6.20 -5.77
C SER A 215 16.50 -4.80 -5.93
N PRO A 216 17.47 -4.61 -6.84
CA PRO A 216 18.09 -3.32 -7.07
C PRO A 216 17.09 -2.31 -7.67
N VAL A 217 17.36 -1.01 -7.47
CA VAL A 217 16.48 0.09 -7.93
C VAL A 217 16.23 0.04 -9.43
N GLU A 218 17.22 -0.32 -10.23
CA GLU A 218 17.12 -0.47 -11.69
C GLU A 218 16.11 -1.53 -12.10
N HIS A 219 15.97 -2.60 -11.31
CA HIS A 219 14.95 -3.61 -11.55
C HIS A 219 13.55 -3.06 -11.27
N THR A 220 13.38 -2.31 -10.19
CA THR A 220 12.11 -1.65 -9.86
C THR A 220 11.74 -0.62 -10.94
N LEU A 221 12.71 0.14 -11.47
CA LEU A 221 12.51 1.06 -12.60
C LEU A 221 11.96 0.33 -13.84
N LYS A 222 12.57 -0.80 -14.22
CA LYS A 222 12.13 -1.60 -15.38
C LYS A 222 10.71 -2.15 -15.23
N GLN A 223 10.32 -2.49 -14.01
CA GLN A 223 8.99 -3.05 -13.72
C GLN A 223 7.91 -1.97 -13.55
N TRP A 224 8.30 -0.69 -13.34
CA TRP A 224 7.37 0.34 -12.91
C TRP A 224 6.22 0.62 -13.88
N ASN A 225 6.50 0.65 -15.17
CA ASN A 225 5.46 0.84 -16.19
C ASN A 225 4.42 -0.27 -16.18
N SER A 226 4.84 -1.54 -15.97
CA SER A 226 3.92 -2.67 -15.83
C SER A 226 3.08 -2.56 -14.55
N VAL A 227 3.68 -2.14 -13.43
CA VAL A 227 2.93 -1.84 -12.19
C VAL A 227 1.88 -0.75 -12.43
N ARG A 228 2.24 0.32 -13.13
CA ARG A 228 1.31 1.41 -13.49
C ARG A 228 0.20 0.94 -14.44
N ARG A 229 0.54 0.05 -15.38
CA ARG A 229 -0.45 -0.60 -16.24
C ARG A 229 -1.43 -1.44 -15.41
N GLY A 230 -0.93 -2.29 -14.53
CA GLY A 230 -1.75 -3.09 -13.63
C GLY A 230 -2.68 -2.22 -12.78
N GLU A 231 -2.18 -1.11 -12.22
CA GLU A 231 -3.01 -0.13 -11.51
C GLU A 231 -4.16 0.40 -12.37
N ARG A 232 -3.88 0.79 -13.63
CA ARG A 232 -4.91 1.29 -14.55
C ARG A 232 -5.95 0.24 -14.90
N LEU A 233 -5.55 -1.01 -15.05
CA LEU A 233 -6.43 -2.10 -15.47
C LEU A 233 -7.23 -2.71 -14.32
N TYR A 234 -6.60 -2.90 -13.16
CA TYR A 234 -7.15 -3.76 -12.12
C TYR A 234 -7.55 -3.04 -10.83
N ILE A 235 -7.10 -1.79 -10.62
CA ILE A 235 -7.30 -1.07 -9.35
C ILE A 235 -8.10 0.22 -9.56
N SER A 236 -7.61 1.10 -10.44
CA SER A 236 -8.20 2.43 -10.66
C SER A 236 -9.68 2.42 -11.10
N PRO A 237 -10.16 1.45 -11.90
CA PRO A 237 -11.57 1.40 -12.30
C PRO A 237 -12.54 1.27 -11.12
N TYR A 238 -12.09 0.68 -10.02
CA TYR A 238 -12.92 0.41 -8.84
C TYR A 238 -12.75 1.43 -7.72
N ARG A 239 -11.83 2.38 -7.85
CA ARG A 239 -11.57 3.40 -6.84
C ARG A 239 -12.83 4.17 -6.42
N GLY A 240 -13.72 4.45 -7.36
CA GLY A 240 -14.95 5.20 -7.12
C GLY A 240 -15.98 4.47 -6.26
N GLN A 241 -15.77 3.19 -5.93
CA GLN A 241 -16.64 2.37 -5.09
C GLN A 241 -16.31 2.50 -3.60
N ALA A 242 -15.22 3.19 -3.23
CA ALA A 242 -14.81 3.35 -1.85
C ALA A 242 -15.80 4.18 -1.03
N ASP A 243 -16.25 3.64 0.11
CA ASP A 243 -17.02 4.38 1.11
C ASP A 243 -16.13 5.45 1.78
N LEU A 244 -14.84 5.14 1.99
CA LEU A 244 -13.87 5.96 2.71
C LEU A 244 -12.53 6.00 1.96
N THR A 245 -11.78 7.08 2.15
CA THR A 245 -10.43 7.23 1.57
C THR A 245 -9.45 7.73 2.62
N VAL A 246 -8.21 7.24 2.55
CA VAL A 246 -7.09 7.69 3.40
C VAL A 246 -5.93 8.12 2.52
N ASP A 247 -5.40 9.31 2.74
CA ASP A 247 -4.12 9.73 2.19
C ASP A 247 -3.00 9.23 3.11
N THR A 248 -2.20 8.31 2.60
CA THR A 248 -1.12 7.68 3.37
C THR A 248 0.21 8.44 3.23
N TYR A 249 0.24 9.58 2.54
CA TYR A 249 1.44 10.37 2.39
C TYR A 249 1.82 11.06 3.69
N LEU A 250 3.06 10.86 4.10
CA LEU A 250 3.69 11.59 5.19
C LEU A 250 4.73 12.55 4.60
N PRO A 251 4.50 13.87 4.58
CA PRO A 251 5.38 14.80 3.89
C PRO A 251 6.87 14.65 4.18
N TYR A 252 7.25 14.27 5.43
CA TYR A 252 8.64 14.05 5.82
C TYR A 252 9.27 12.78 5.21
N GLU A 253 8.45 11.84 4.68
CA GLU A 253 8.97 10.61 4.06
C GLU A 253 9.85 10.89 2.85
N THR A 254 9.55 11.97 2.10
CA THR A 254 10.38 12.36 0.96
C THR A 254 11.80 12.68 1.40
N ASN A 255 11.97 13.36 2.55
CA ASN A 255 13.28 13.64 3.12
C ASN A 255 14.04 12.36 3.46
N ILE A 256 13.36 11.35 4.01
CA ILE A 256 13.95 10.06 4.36
C ILE A 256 14.32 9.27 3.10
N LEU A 257 13.35 9.06 2.22
CA LEU A 257 13.54 8.22 1.04
C LEU A 257 14.63 8.76 0.11
N MET A 258 14.72 10.08 -0.04
CA MET A 258 15.73 10.71 -0.87
C MET A 258 17.15 10.61 -0.28
N GLN A 259 17.32 10.51 1.04
CA GLN A 259 18.64 10.24 1.64
C GLN A 259 19.23 8.89 1.16
N TYR A 260 18.39 7.90 0.85
CA TYR A 260 18.84 6.57 0.41
C TYR A 260 18.85 6.40 -1.10
N LEU A 261 17.96 7.10 -1.80
CA LEU A 261 17.70 6.85 -3.21
C LEU A 261 18.40 7.84 -4.15
N SER A 262 18.77 9.04 -3.68
CA SER A 262 19.37 10.06 -4.54
C SER A 262 20.62 9.54 -5.29
N GLU A 263 21.58 8.95 -4.59
CA GLU A 263 22.79 8.40 -5.21
C GLU A 263 22.48 7.26 -6.19
N LYS A 264 21.46 6.44 -5.88
CA LYS A 264 21.08 5.28 -6.70
C LYS A 264 20.30 5.66 -7.95
N LEU A 265 19.64 6.83 -7.95
CA LEU A 265 18.87 7.37 -9.06
C LEU A 265 19.68 8.38 -9.90
N GLN A 266 20.82 8.82 -9.38
CA GLN A 266 21.72 9.72 -10.09
C GLN A 266 22.37 9.00 -11.28
N GLY A 267 22.26 9.57 -12.47
CA GLY A 267 22.75 8.94 -13.71
C GLY A 267 21.69 8.05 -14.41
N GLU A 268 20.53 7.86 -13.80
CA GLU A 268 19.42 7.04 -14.35
C GLU A 268 18.33 7.89 -15.04
N GLU A 269 18.63 9.14 -15.47
CA GLU A 269 17.65 10.10 -16.01
C GLU A 269 16.88 9.50 -17.19
N LYS A 270 17.54 8.73 -18.05
CA LYS A 270 16.91 8.06 -19.19
C LYS A 270 15.90 7.00 -18.75
N MET A 271 16.22 6.24 -17.73
CA MET A 271 15.31 5.22 -17.19
C MET A 271 14.14 5.87 -16.45
N LEU A 272 14.39 6.96 -15.71
CA LEU A 272 13.35 7.76 -15.07
C LEU A 272 12.37 8.33 -16.12
N GLU A 273 12.88 8.86 -17.23
CA GLU A 273 12.03 9.35 -18.33
C GLU A 273 11.19 8.21 -18.93
N GLN A 274 11.78 7.06 -19.21
CA GLN A 274 11.08 5.89 -19.75
C GLN A 274 10.01 5.34 -18.80
N ALA A 275 10.20 5.49 -17.50
CA ALA A 275 9.29 5.04 -16.46
C ALA A 275 8.23 6.08 -16.05
N ASP A 276 8.09 7.20 -16.77
CA ASP A 276 7.23 8.35 -16.42
C ASP A 276 7.55 8.94 -15.03
N LEU A 277 8.85 8.98 -14.69
CA LEU A 277 9.39 9.44 -13.41
C LEU A 277 10.35 10.63 -13.55
N ALA A 278 10.47 11.21 -14.73
CA ALA A 278 11.39 12.31 -15.03
C ALA A 278 11.34 13.48 -13.99
N PRO A 279 10.18 13.89 -13.44
CA PRO A 279 10.12 14.91 -12.39
C PRO A 279 10.94 14.59 -11.13
N LEU A 280 11.24 13.33 -10.83
CA LEU A 280 12.09 12.97 -9.69
C LEU A 280 13.50 13.53 -9.82
N SER A 281 14.03 13.65 -11.06
CA SER A 281 15.35 14.27 -11.31
C SER A 281 15.43 15.70 -10.78
N ALA A 282 14.30 16.41 -10.70
CA ALA A 282 14.26 17.78 -10.20
C ALA A 282 14.44 17.89 -8.67
N ILE A 283 14.36 16.79 -7.94
CA ILE A 283 14.46 16.75 -6.47
C ILE A 283 15.66 15.95 -5.94
N LEU A 284 16.41 15.22 -6.79
CA LEU A 284 17.47 14.30 -6.37
C LEU A 284 18.48 14.95 -5.40
N ASP A 285 18.98 16.14 -5.73
CA ASP A 285 20.01 16.85 -4.95
C ASP A 285 19.45 18.04 -4.15
N LYS A 286 18.12 18.14 -4.03
CA LYS A 286 17.45 19.32 -3.45
C LYS A 286 16.67 19.02 -2.19
N VAL A 287 16.56 17.77 -1.81
CA VAL A 287 15.84 17.36 -0.61
C VAL A 287 16.77 17.36 0.58
N SER A 288 16.47 18.18 1.59
CA SER A 288 17.27 18.27 2.81
C SER A 288 17.10 16.98 3.64
N PRO A 289 18.18 16.50 4.28
CA PRO A 289 18.09 15.37 5.19
C PRO A 289 17.24 15.69 6.43
N ILE A 290 16.69 14.68 7.07
CA ILE A 290 15.92 14.80 8.30
C ILE A 290 16.41 13.80 9.36
N ASP A 291 16.58 14.24 10.59
CA ASP A 291 16.76 13.36 11.74
C ASP A 291 15.40 12.94 12.29
N TYR A 292 14.88 11.84 11.76
CA TYR A 292 13.53 11.35 12.05
C TYR A 292 13.48 10.27 13.13
N LYS A 293 14.58 9.51 13.30
CA LYS A 293 14.61 8.29 14.12
C LYS A 293 14.15 8.46 15.56
N PRO A 294 14.49 9.56 16.26
CA PRO A 294 14.03 9.74 17.63
C PRO A 294 12.52 10.02 17.77
N TYR A 295 11.85 10.40 16.69
CA TYR A 295 10.50 10.96 16.69
C TYR A 295 9.47 10.10 15.94
N MET A 296 9.93 9.23 15.03
CA MET A 296 9.04 8.37 14.26
C MET A 296 8.47 7.26 15.15
N PRO A 297 7.14 7.11 15.26
CA PRO A 297 6.54 6.07 16.08
C PRO A 297 6.82 4.66 15.50
N GLU A 298 6.88 3.67 16.40
CA GLU A 298 7.13 2.26 16.04
C GLU A 298 6.08 1.67 15.08
N ASP A 299 4.89 2.24 15.03
CA ASP A 299 3.81 1.83 14.14
C ASP A 299 3.62 2.75 12.94
N SER A 300 4.61 3.61 12.61
CA SER A 300 4.55 4.45 11.42
C SER A 300 4.41 3.60 10.15
N VAL A 301 3.58 4.08 9.21
CA VAL A 301 3.42 3.44 7.90
C VAL A 301 4.74 3.34 7.12
N LEU A 302 5.72 4.15 7.47
CA LEU A 302 7.03 4.15 6.81
C LEU A 302 7.86 2.90 7.12
N HIS A 303 7.63 2.22 8.25
CA HIS A 303 8.32 0.95 8.54
C HIS A 303 8.06 -0.13 7.49
N GLU A 304 6.94 -0.07 6.77
CA GLU A 304 6.71 -0.95 5.61
C GLU A 304 7.78 -0.79 4.51
N PHE A 305 8.44 0.37 4.45
CA PHE A 305 9.36 0.72 3.36
C PHE A 305 10.81 0.85 3.78
N ILE A 306 11.07 1.27 5.02
CA ILE A 306 12.44 1.59 5.50
C ILE A 306 12.93 0.67 6.62
N GLY A 307 12.07 -0.16 7.23
CA GLY A 307 12.38 -1.07 8.34
C GLY A 307 12.21 -0.46 9.72
#